data_a87a5e13058b98f7faed5b9982fdd88b
#
_entry.id   a87a5e13058b98f7faed5b9982fdd88b
#
_cell.length_a   1.000
_cell.length_b   1.000
_cell.length_c   1.000
_cell.angle_alpha   90.00
_cell.angle_beta   90.00
_cell.angle_gamma   90.00
#
_symmetry.space_group_name_H-M   'P 1'
#
loop_
_entity.id
_entity.type
_entity.pdbx_description
1 polymer ?
#
loop_
_entity_poly.entity_id
_entity_poly.type
_entity_poly.pdbx_seq_one_letter_code
_entity_poly.pdbx_strand_id
1 'polypeptide(L)'
;FEKDGVTYPYAFETLIWIEDTTEQVYFEWIPLKEEGLQVEKVLWPGQMAFEEKKDSWYTLLTHQQGILIPNDWETPLSAIPFAGFFETAGGYMPWFGQVKDRQGYIAICTTPWNAGYYAEHPAGGPYTHVGVYFEPSLGKMDYRRVMRYTFLDDCDYNDLCKEYRSYVNEQGRLRTLEEKAARNPSVNDLIGCAFVHKGIK
;
A
#
# COMPACT_ATOMS: atom_id res chain seq x y z
N PHE A 1 5.17 21.31 18.85
CA PHE A 1 6.49 20.70 19.07
C PHE A 1 7.45 21.75 19.59
N GLU A 2 8.20 21.45 20.63
CA GLU A 2 9.18 22.35 21.24
C GLU A 2 10.59 21.73 21.16
N LYS A 3 11.56 22.50 20.73
CA LYS A 3 12.97 22.12 20.69
C LYS A 3 13.83 23.33 21.04
N ASP A 4 14.76 23.17 21.98
CA ASP A 4 15.71 24.22 22.43
C ASP A 4 15.02 25.52 22.85
N GLY A 5 13.82 25.41 23.50
CA GLY A 5 13.02 26.56 23.93
C GLY A 5 12.27 27.30 22.80
N VAL A 6 12.28 26.74 21.58
CA VAL A 6 11.53 27.28 20.44
C VAL A 6 10.33 26.40 20.15
N THR A 7 9.14 27.02 20.09
CA THR A 7 7.90 26.31 19.71
C THR A 7 7.73 26.36 18.20
N TYR A 8 7.57 25.18 17.62
CA TYR A 8 7.29 24.98 16.20
C TYR A 8 5.82 24.60 16.01
N PRO A 9 5.00 25.48 15.43
CA PRO A 9 3.59 25.17 15.23
C PRO A 9 3.40 24.09 14.15
N TYR A 10 2.71 23.04 14.54
CA TYR A 10 2.32 21.96 13.66
C TYR A 10 0.88 21.57 13.93
N ALA A 11 0.06 21.52 12.88
CA ALA A 11 -1.34 21.13 12.98
C ALA A 11 -1.74 20.25 11.80
N PHE A 12 -2.54 19.25 12.09
CA PHE A 12 -3.14 18.36 11.11
C PHE A 12 -4.52 17.90 11.60
N GLU A 13 -5.31 17.40 10.67
CA GLU A 13 -6.55 16.70 10.94
C GLU A 13 -6.46 15.24 10.47
N THR A 14 -7.13 14.36 11.18
CA THR A 14 -7.35 12.98 10.77
C THR A 14 -8.85 12.72 10.69
N LEU A 15 -9.29 12.13 9.58
CA LEU A 15 -10.68 11.75 9.39
C LEU A 15 -10.75 10.25 9.14
N ILE A 16 -11.80 9.64 9.69
CA ILE A 16 -12.18 8.26 9.40
C ILE A 16 -13.66 8.28 9.06
N TRP A 17 -14.01 7.73 7.89
CA TRP A 17 -15.41 7.60 7.53
C TRP A 17 -15.67 6.27 6.82
N ILE A 18 -16.91 5.83 6.86
CA ILE A 18 -17.39 4.64 6.18
C ILE A 18 -18.32 5.09 5.07
N GLU A 19 -18.15 4.57 3.88
CA GLU A 19 -19.07 4.79 2.78
C GLU A 19 -20.35 3.99 3.03
N ASP A 20 -21.49 4.65 3.04
CA ASP A 20 -22.77 4.06 3.47
C ASP A 20 -23.28 2.95 2.53
N THR A 21 -22.86 2.97 1.27
CA THR A 21 -23.29 2.04 0.23
C THR A 21 -22.27 0.94 -0.09
N THR A 22 -21.12 0.98 0.55
CA THR A 22 -20.01 0.07 0.30
C THR A 22 -19.37 -0.34 1.63
N GLU A 23 -18.68 -1.46 1.67
CA GLU A 23 -17.94 -1.93 2.85
C GLU A 23 -16.55 -1.28 2.95
N GLN A 24 -16.45 -0.01 2.57
CA GLN A 24 -15.21 0.73 2.46
C GLN A 24 -15.04 1.70 3.62
N VAL A 25 -13.86 1.66 4.22
CA VAL A 25 -13.44 2.59 5.27
C VAL A 25 -12.30 3.44 4.75
N TYR A 26 -12.44 4.73 4.91
CA TYR A 26 -11.43 5.71 4.48
C TYR A 26 -10.72 6.29 5.68
N PHE A 27 -9.41 6.41 5.56
CA PHE A 27 -8.53 7.09 6.51
C PHE A 27 -7.86 8.24 5.78
N GLU A 28 -8.09 9.44 6.25
CA GLU A 28 -7.53 10.65 5.66
C GLU A 28 -6.67 11.40 6.69
N TRP A 29 -5.52 11.86 6.26
CA TRP A 29 -4.65 12.75 7.00
C TRP A 29 -4.46 14.04 6.22
N ILE A 30 -4.73 15.19 6.86
CA ILE A 30 -4.77 16.52 6.25
C ILE A 30 -3.79 17.41 6.98
N PRO A 31 -2.72 17.88 6.32
CA PRO A 31 -1.84 18.89 6.91
C PRO A 31 -2.54 20.25 6.94
N LEU A 32 -2.49 20.93 8.08
CA LEU A 32 -3.04 22.27 8.25
C LEU A 32 -1.96 23.32 8.43
N LYS A 33 -0.90 22.98 9.15
CA LYS A 33 0.18 23.91 9.46
C LYS A 33 1.48 23.16 9.71
N GLU A 34 2.56 23.60 9.04
CA GLU A 34 3.91 23.10 9.20
C GLU A 34 4.88 24.28 9.04
N GLU A 35 5.37 24.82 10.17
CA GLU A 35 6.24 25.99 10.19
C GLU A 35 7.49 25.73 11.00
N GLY A 36 8.65 26.00 10.40
CA GLY A 36 9.95 25.93 11.07
C GLY A 36 10.44 24.53 11.42
N LEU A 37 9.69 23.49 11.07
CA LEU A 37 10.09 22.09 11.18
C LEU A 37 9.75 21.37 9.87
N GLN A 38 10.39 20.24 9.65
CA GLN A 38 10.07 19.33 8.55
C GLN A 38 9.59 18.02 9.15
N VAL A 39 8.42 17.57 8.74
CA VAL A 39 7.93 16.22 9.06
C VAL A 39 8.66 15.23 8.17
N GLU A 40 9.32 14.27 8.78
CA GLU A 40 10.07 13.25 8.03
C GLU A 40 9.15 12.18 7.47
N LYS A 41 8.20 11.74 8.29
CA LYS A 41 7.30 10.63 7.93
C LYS A 41 6.01 10.67 8.76
N VAL A 42 4.91 10.28 8.14
CA VAL A 42 3.62 10.06 8.80
C VAL A 42 3.22 8.60 8.62
N LEU A 43 2.85 7.95 9.70
CA LEU A 43 2.32 6.58 9.73
C LEU A 43 0.83 6.64 10.10
N TRP A 44 -0.03 6.72 9.09
CA TRP A 44 -1.48 6.81 9.28
C TRP A 44 -2.23 6.18 8.09
N PRO A 45 -3.19 5.29 8.34
CA PRO A 45 -3.50 4.67 9.63
C PRO A 45 -2.32 3.83 10.14
N GLY A 46 -2.37 3.44 11.42
CA GLY A 46 -1.38 2.56 12.01
C GLY A 46 -1.33 1.19 11.31
N GLN A 47 -0.27 0.45 11.55
CA GLN A 47 -0.09 -0.89 11.00
C GLN A 47 -1.18 -1.85 11.47
N MET A 48 -1.54 -2.79 10.60
CA MET A 48 -2.32 -3.96 10.95
C MET A 48 -1.40 -5.16 11.15
N ALA A 49 -1.75 -6.02 12.11
CA ALA A 49 -0.99 -7.20 12.46
C ALA A 49 -1.94 -8.36 12.72
N PHE A 50 -1.50 -9.57 12.45
CA PHE A 50 -2.19 -10.76 12.90
C PHE A 50 -2.02 -10.94 14.41
N GLU A 51 -3.00 -11.59 15.04
CA GLU A 51 -3.01 -11.86 16.48
C GLU A 51 -2.33 -13.16 16.84
N GLU A 52 -2.28 -14.11 15.92
CA GLU A 52 -1.79 -15.46 16.12
C GLU A 52 -0.95 -15.93 14.92
N LYS A 53 -0.13 -16.94 15.12
CA LYS A 53 0.60 -17.63 14.06
C LYS A 53 -0.26 -18.77 13.51
N LYS A 54 -0.69 -18.64 12.25
CA LYS A 54 -1.41 -19.70 11.52
C LYS A 54 -0.96 -19.76 10.07
N ASP A 55 -0.83 -20.97 9.54
CA ASP A 55 -0.41 -21.27 8.18
C ASP A 55 -1.40 -20.82 7.09
N SER A 56 -2.70 -20.76 7.44
CA SER A 56 -3.75 -20.26 6.54
C SER A 56 -3.80 -18.74 6.39
N TRP A 57 -3.03 -18.01 7.20
CA TRP A 57 -3.00 -16.55 7.18
C TRP A 57 -1.80 -16.05 6.40
N TYR A 58 -1.97 -14.99 5.65
CA TYR A 58 -0.90 -14.43 4.83
C TYR A 58 -1.07 -12.94 4.55
N THR A 59 0.05 -12.30 4.26
CA THR A 59 0.12 -10.92 3.81
C THR A 59 0.51 -10.86 2.35
N LEU A 60 -0.15 -9.98 1.60
CA LEU A 60 0.12 -9.68 0.20
C LEU A 60 0.74 -8.29 0.07
N LEU A 61 1.85 -8.23 -0.64
CA LEU A 61 2.52 -7.00 -1.00
C LEU A 61 2.67 -6.92 -2.53
N THR A 62 2.45 -5.75 -3.09
CA THR A 62 2.63 -5.50 -4.52
C THR A 62 4.08 -5.23 -4.92
N HIS A 63 5.02 -5.77 -4.14
CA HIS A 63 6.44 -5.62 -4.41
C HIS A 63 6.85 -6.37 -5.67
N GLN A 64 7.43 -5.69 -6.63
CA GLN A 64 7.80 -6.25 -7.94
C GLN A 64 6.63 -7.00 -8.60
N GLN A 65 6.72 -8.32 -8.74
CA GLN A 65 5.67 -9.17 -9.31
C GLN A 65 4.58 -9.58 -8.31
N GLY A 66 4.70 -9.12 -7.08
CA GLY A 66 3.86 -9.50 -5.95
C GLY A 66 4.52 -10.54 -5.05
N ILE A 67 4.32 -10.37 -3.75
CA ILE A 67 4.84 -11.28 -2.73
C ILE A 67 3.69 -11.69 -1.82
N LEU A 68 3.59 -12.99 -1.57
CA LEU A 68 2.73 -13.57 -0.55
C LEU A 68 3.63 -14.05 0.59
N ILE A 69 3.36 -13.55 1.80
CA ILE A 69 4.12 -13.87 3.01
C ILE A 69 3.21 -14.68 3.93
N PRO A 70 3.42 -16.01 4.07
CA PRO A 70 2.70 -16.81 5.05
C PRO A 70 2.95 -16.28 6.47
N ASN A 71 1.93 -16.27 7.29
CA ASN A 71 2.06 -15.74 8.65
C ASN A 71 2.88 -16.65 9.59
N ASP A 72 3.00 -17.92 9.25
CA ASP A 72 3.81 -18.91 9.97
C ASP A 72 5.26 -18.99 9.48
N TRP A 73 5.66 -18.14 8.55
CA TRP A 73 7.01 -18.12 8.01
C TRP A 73 8.04 -17.87 9.12
N GLU A 74 8.99 -18.76 9.26
CA GLU A 74 10.00 -18.70 10.30
C GLU A 74 11.19 -17.78 9.97
N THR A 75 11.41 -17.53 8.67
CA THR A 75 12.50 -16.66 8.22
C THR A 75 12.09 -15.20 8.34
N PRO A 76 12.79 -14.40 9.15
CA PRO A 76 12.48 -12.98 9.24
C PRO A 76 12.68 -12.30 7.88
N LEU A 77 11.75 -11.46 7.49
CA LEU A 77 12.03 -10.46 6.47
C LEU A 77 13.11 -9.55 7.04
N SER A 78 14.27 -9.58 6.48
CA SER A 78 15.51 -8.91 6.89
C SER A 78 15.45 -7.93 8.09
N ALA A 79 16.56 -7.69 8.75
CA ALA A 79 16.66 -6.77 9.92
C ALA A 79 16.24 -5.31 9.60
N ILE A 80 15.99 -5.01 8.34
CA ILE A 80 15.46 -3.73 7.86
C ILE A 80 14.02 -3.98 7.44
N PRO A 81 13.05 -3.17 7.91
CA PRO A 81 11.68 -3.26 7.48
C PRO A 81 11.61 -3.33 5.96
N PHE A 82 10.90 -4.33 5.44
CA PHE A 82 10.70 -4.46 4.03
C PHE A 82 9.75 -3.33 3.59
N ALA A 83 10.26 -2.38 2.86
CA ALA A 83 9.52 -1.19 2.46
C ALA A 83 9.66 -0.92 0.96
N GLY A 84 8.66 -0.29 0.40
CA GLY A 84 8.67 0.14 -0.99
C GLY A 84 7.78 1.35 -1.20
N PHE A 85 8.19 2.23 -2.10
CA PHE A 85 7.34 3.32 -2.57
C PHE A 85 6.29 2.79 -3.54
N PHE A 86 5.07 3.30 -3.43
CA PHE A 86 4.01 3.01 -4.37
C PHE A 86 4.29 3.62 -5.76
N GLU A 87 3.87 2.89 -6.79
CA GLU A 87 3.98 3.27 -8.21
C GLU A 87 5.43 3.54 -8.70
N THR A 88 6.44 3.27 -7.86
CA THR A 88 7.84 3.48 -8.20
C THR A 88 8.72 2.29 -7.79
N ALA A 89 9.71 2.52 -6.96
CA ALA A 89 10.67 1.50 -6.55
C ALA A 89 10.05 0.52 -5.54
N GLY A 90 9.75 -0.68 -5.99
CA GLY A 90 9.35 -1.80 -5.16
C GLY A 90 7.85 -2.03 -5.05
N GLY A 91 7.00 -1.02 -5.05
CA GLY A 91 5.54 -1.14 -4.98
C GLY A 91 4.86 -0.69 -6.28
N TYR A 92 4.74 -1.58 -7.27
CA TYR A 92 4.21 -1.19 -8.59
C TYR A 92 2.73 -0.81 -8.60
N MET A 93 1.98 -1.29 -7.64
CA MET A 93 0.57 -0.92 -7.45
C MET A 93 0.38 -0.42 -6.01
N PRO A 94 -0.41 0.64 -5.79
CA PRO A 94 -0.50 1.29 -4.49
C PRO A 94 -1.48 0.58 -3.54
N TRP A 95 -1.23 -0.69 -3.26
CA TRP A 95 -2.03 -1.45 -2.33
C TRP A 95 -1.26 -2.59 -1.65
N PHE A 96 -1.77 -3.03 -0.52
CA PHE A 96 -1.40 -4.26 0.18
C PHE A 96 -2.63 -4.87 0.83
N GLY A 97 -2.53 -6.09 1.33
CA GLY A 97 -3.64 -6.74 2.01
C GLY A 97 -3.22 -7.92 2.86
N GLN A 98 -4.14 -8.37 3.69
CA GLN A 98 -3.98 -9.56 4.52
C GLN A 98 -5.24 -10.42 4.44
N VAL A 99 -5.05 -11.73 4.52
CA VAL A 99 -6.14 -12.71 4.56
C VAL A 99 -5.96 -13.61 5.78
N LYS A 100 -7.04 -13.79 6.53
CA LYS A 100 -7.17 -14.58 7.75
C LYS A 100 -8.38 -15.50 7.62
N ASP A 101 -8.16 -16.80 7.51
CA ASP A 101 -9.23 -17.80 7.44
C ASP A 101 -10.35 -17.44 6.44
N ARG A 102 -9.99 -17.01 5.23
CA ARG A 102 -10.88 -16.51 4.16
C ARG A 102 -11.58 -15.18 4.44
N GLN A 103 -11.25 -14.51 5.51
CA GLN A 103 -11.61 -13.11 5.72
C GLN A 103 -10.38 -12.24 5.46
N GLY A 104 -10.56 -11.14 4.77
CA GLY A 104 -9.42 -10.31 4.40
C GLY A 104 -9.75 -8.85 4.26
N TYR A 105 -8.72 -8.07 4.05
CA TYR A 105 -8.85 -6.68 3.64
C TYR A 105 -7.83 -6.35 2.56
N ILE A 106 -8.20 -5.38 1.75
CA ILE A 106 -7.29 -4.67 0.87
C ILE A 106 -7.20 -3.20 1.30
N ALA A 107 -5.97 -2.71 1.40
CA ALA A 107 -5.66 -1.32 1.70
C ALA A 107 -5.09 -0.64 0.46
N ILE A 108 -5.83 0.28 -0.14
CA ILE A 108 -5.47 0.99 -1.35
C ILE A 108 -5.08 2.42 -0.99
N CYS A 109 -3.86 2.83 -1.34
CA CYS A 109 -3.44 4.23 -1.25
C CYS A 109 -4.01 5.00 -2.45
N THR A 110 -4.99 5.86 -2.20
CA THR A 110 -5.63 6.64 -3.28
C THR A 110 -4.84 7.88 -3.67
N THR A 111 -3.87 8.26 -2.84
CA THR A 111 -2.90 9.35 -3.05
C THR A 111 -1.47 8.80 -2.98
N PRO A 112 -1.02 8.00 -3.97
CA PRO A 112 0.19 7.20 -3.86
C PRO A 112 1.51 7.99 -3.95
N TRP A 113 1.44 9.28 -4.29
CA TRP A 113 2.64 10.13 -4.41
C TRP A 113 3.28 10.35 -3.04
N ASN A 114 4.60 10.19 -2.96
CA ASN A 114 5.35 10.27 -1.72
C ASN A 114 4.77 9.35 -0.61
N ALA A 115 4.25 8.21 -1.01
CA ALA A 115 3.68 7.20 -0.14
C ALA A 115 4.30 5.84 -0.40
N GLY A 116 4.31 5.01 0.60
CA GLY A 116 4.79 3.65 0.48
C GLY A 116 4.18 2.74 1.56
N TYR A 117 4.55 1.49 1.50
CA TYR A 117 4.22 0.53 2.54
C TYR A 117 5.47 0.08 3.27
N TYR A 118 5.30 -0.37 4.49
CA TYR A 118 6.30 -1.12 5.22
C TYR A 118 5.68 -2.42 5.73
N ALA A 119 6.47 -3.47 5.76
CA ALA A 119 6.08 -4.76 6.32
C ALA A 119 7.20 -5.30 7.17
N GLU A 120 6.85 -5.80 8.32
CA GLU A 120 7.75 -6.42 9.29
C GLU A 120 7.30 -7.84 9.58
N HIS A 121 8.24 -8.76 9.53
CA HIS A 121 8.06 -10.12 9.98
C HIS A 121 9.21 -10.45 10.94
N PRO A 122 9.07 -10.09 12.23
CA PRO A 122 10.18 -10.16 13.16
C PRO A 122 10.63 -11.59 13.45
N ALA A 123 11.92 -11.78 13.66
CA ALA A 123 12.49 -13.07 14.03
C ALA A 123 11.87 -13.58 15.35
N GLY A 124 11.35 -14.79 15.31
CA GLY A 124 10.67 -15.39 16.46
C GLY A 124 9.34 -14.74 16.82
N GLY A 125 8.93 -13.72 16.08
CA GLY A 125 7.62 -13.12 16.18
C GLY A 125 6.59 -13.91 15.39
N PRO A 126 5.35 -13.95 15.87
CA PRO A 126 4.32 -14.75 15.19
C PRO A 126 3.63 -14.02 14.03
N TYR A 127 3.92 -12.73 13.82
CA TYR A 127 3.03 -11.90 13.01
C TYR A 127 3.75 -11.10 11.94
N THR A 128 3.14 -11.01 10.76
CA THR A 128 3.51 -10.01 9.78
C THR A 128 2.72 -8.73 10.04
N HIS A 129 3.44 -7.66 10.26
CA HIS A 129 2.87 -6.31 10.37
C HIS A 129 2.97 -5.63 9.01
N VAL A 130 1.91 -4.95 8.60
CA VAL A 130 1.93 -4.14 7.39
C VAL A 130 1.23 -2.81 7.62
N GLY A 131 1.79 -1.75 7.12
CA GLY A 131 1.25 -0.41 7.21
C GLY A 131 1.68 0.48 6.06
N VAL A 132 1.11 1.66 6.02
CA VAL A 132 1.43 2.72 5.07
C VAL A 132 2.29 3.78 5.74
N TYR A 133 3.14 4.40 4.96
CA TYR A 133 3.81 5.64 5.35
C TYR A 133 3.69 6.68 4.26
N PHE A 134 3.71 7.95 4.69
CA PHE A 134 3.75 9.11 3.82
C PHE A 134 4.98 9.94 4.11
N GLU A 135 5.62 10.42 3.06
CA GLU A 135 6.78 11.30 3.14
C GLU A 135 6.46 12.69 2.58
N PRO A 136 7.21 13.72 2.96
CA PRO A 136 7.01 15.05 2.43
C PRO A 136 7.32 15.12 0.94
N SER A 137 6.61 15.98 0.24
CA SER A 137 6.93 16.42 -1.11
C SER A 137 7.66 17.75 -1.04
N LEU A 138 8.84 17.85 -1.64
CA LEU A 138 9.67 19.05 -1.60
C LEU A 138 9.88 19.64 -0.18
N GLY A 139 9.99 18.75 0.81
CA GLY A 139 10.24 19.13 2.19
C GLY A 139 9.01 19.51 3.01
N LYS A 140 7.80 19.32 2.50
CA LYS A 140 6.54 19.60 3.19
C LYS A 140 5.49 18.53 2.99
N MET A 141 4.63 18.39 3.99
CA MET A 141 3.43 17.55 3.92
C MET A 141 2.23 18.38 3.43
N ASP A 142 2.30 18.94 2.25
CA ASP A 142 1.42 20.00 1.76
C ASP A 142 0.14 19.55 1.03
N TYR A 143 -0.17 18.26 1.02
CA TYR A 143 -1.43 17.73 0.50
C TYR A 143 -1.97 16.57 1.34
N ARG A 144 -3.27 16.35 1.27
CA ARG A 144 -3.96 15.27 1.98
C ARG A 144 -3.49 13.89 1.52
N ARG A 145 -3.49 12.95 2.45
CA ARG A 145 -3.16 11.54 2.24
C ARG A 145 -4.37 10.69 2.54
N VAL A 146 -4.70 9.76 1.65
CA VAL A 146 -5.92 8.95 1.78
C VAL A 146 -5.63 7.49 1.55
N MET A 147 -6.06 6.66 2.50
CA MET A 147 -6.13 5.21 2.37
C MET A 147 -7.59 4.77 2.33
N ARG A 148 -7.90 3.84 1.43
CA ARG A 148 -9.18 3.13 1.36
C ARG A 148 -8.98 1.67 1.77
N TYR A 149 -9.73 1.22 2.73
CA TYR A 149 -9.79 -0.17 3.15
C TYR A 149 -11.12 -0.78 2.74
N THR A 150 -11.08 -1.94 2.09
CA THR A 150 -12.26 -2.77 1.81
C THR A 150 -12.08 -4.09 2.54
N PHE A 151 -13.05 -4.46 3.36
CA PHE A 151 -13.07 -5.72 4.08
C PHE A 151 -13.90 -6.73 3.30
N LEU A 152 -13.42 -7.96 3.21
CA LEU A 152 -14.00 -9.01 2.38
C LEU A 152 -14.21 -10.28 3.19
N ASP A 153 -15.39 -10.84 3.08
CA ASP A 153 -15.71 -12.19 3.56
C ASP A 153 -15.52 -13.22 2.44
N ASP A 154 -15.20 -14.45 2.83
CA ASP A 154 -15.00 -15.59 1.92
C ASP A 154 -14.06 -15.29 0.74
N CYS A 155 -12.91 -14.69 1.02
CA CYS A 155 -11.96 -14.21 0.04
C CYS A 155 -10.62 -14.95 0.06
N ASP A 156 -9.90 -14.82 -1.04
CA ASP A 156 -8.50 -15.18 -1.19
C ASP A 156 -7.71 -14.03 -1.85
N TYR A 157 -6.44 -14.27 -2.16
CA TYR A 157 -5.58 -13.25 -2.80
C TYR A 157 -6.10 -12.81 -4.18
N ASN A 158 -6.82 -13.67 -4.90
CA ASN A 158 -7.40 -13.29 -6.20
C ASN A 158 -8.51 -12.27 -6.02
N ASP A 159 -9.29 -12.39 -4.94
CA ASP A 159 -10.39 -11.47 -4.67
C ASP A 159 -9.87 -10.09 -4.29
N LEU A 160 -8.76 -10.02 -3.54
CA LEU A 160 -8.06 -8.75 -3.31
C LEU A 160 -7.57 -8.12 -4.63
N CYS A 161 -7.03 -8.92 -5.53
CA CYS A 161 -6.61 -8.45 -6.86
C CYS A 161 -7.79 -7.95 -7.71
N LYS A 162 -8.94 -8.64 -7.65
CA LYS A 162 -10.17 -8.22 -8.33
C LYS A 162 -10.72 -6.91 -7.77
N GLU A 163 -10.68 -6.75 -6.43
CA GLU A 163 -11.09 -5.51 -5.77
C GLU A 163 -10.21 -4.33 -6.21
N TYR A 164 -8.89 -4.51 -6.28
CA TYR A 164 -8.02 -3.48 -6.84
C TYR A 164 -8.32 -3.18 -8.31
N ARG A 165 -8.60 -4.22 -9.11
CA ARG A 165 -8.99 -4.05 -10.51
C ARG A 165 -10.29 -3.26 -10.64
N SER A 166 -11.29 -3.52 -9.78
CA SER A 166 -12.54 -2.76 -9.72
C SER A 166 -12.27 -1.30 -9.42
N TYR A 167 -11.46 -1.02 -8.40
CA TYR A 167 -11.03 0.33 -8.08
C TYR A 167 -10.38 1.07 -9.26
N VAL A 168 -9.44 0.43 -9.96
CA VAL A 168 -8.77 1.05 -11.11
C VAL A 168 -9.74 1.31 -12.26
N ASN A 169 -10.73 0.42 -12.42
CA ASN A 169 -11.80 0.59 -13.41
C ASN A 169 -12.72 1.77 -13.06
N GLU A 170 -13.13 1.88 -11.79
CA GLU A 170 -13.92 3.02 -11.28
C GLU A 170 -13.21 4.35 -11.52
N GLN A 171 -11.89 4.37 -11.37
CA GLN A 171 -11.05 5.54 -11.67
C GLN A 171 -10.86 5.81 -13.18
N GLY A 172 -11.43 4.98 -14.07
CA GLY A 172 -11.24 5.08 -15.50
C GLY A 172 -9.79 4.84 -15.97
N ARG A 173 -8.97 4.23 -15.12
CA ARG A 173 -7.53 3.98 -15.39
C ARG A 173 -7.25 2.60 -15.96
N LEU A 174 -8.18 1.66 -15.85
CA LEU A 174 -8.02 0.32 -16.43
C LEU A 174 -7.98 0.40 -17.96
N ARG A 175 -6.97 -0.25 -18.54
CA ARG A 175 -6.84 -0.43 -19.99
C ARG A 175 -6.41 -1.86 -20.27
N THR A 176 -7.26 -2.60 -20.95
CA THR A 176 -6.93 -3.97 -21.38
C THR A 176 -5.91 -3.99 -22.51
N LEU A 177 -5.28 -5.14 -22.74
CA LEU A 177 -4.39 -5.30 -23.89
C LEU A 177 -5.14 -5.13 -25.20
N GLU A 178 -6.40 -5.58 -25.28
CA GLU A 178 -7.28 -5.42 -26.45
C GLU A 178 -7.53 -3.94 -26.74
N GLU A 179 -7.89 -3.12 -25.74
CA GLU A 179 -8.06 -1.68 -25.91
C GLU A 179 -6.76 -0.98 -26.33
N LYS A 180 -5.62 -1.45 -25.81
CA LYS A 180 -4.31 -0.93 -26.20
C LYS A 180 -3.97 -1.32 -27.65
N ALA A 181 -4.23 -2.57 -28.04
CA ALA A 181 -4.01 -3.08 -29.39
C ALA A 181 -4.91 -2.36 -30.43
N ALA A 182 -6.14 -2.02 -30.07
CA ALA A 182 -7.02 -1.22 -30.93
C ALA A 182 -6.45 0.16 -31.27
N ARG A 183 -5.63 0.74 -30.37
CA ARG A 183 -4.96 2.02 -30.58
C ARG A 183 -3.57 1.88 -31.24
N ASN A 184 -2.86 0.82 -30.91
CA ASN A 184 -1.55 0.50 -31.44
C ASN A 184 -1.48 -1.01 -31.73
N PRO A 185 -1.67 -1.44 -32.98
CA PRO A 185 -1.66 -2.84 -33.37
C PRO A 185 -0.40 -3.61 -32.99
N SER A 186 0.75 -2.94 -32.86
CA SER A 186 2.02 -3.56 -32.43
C SER A 186 1.97 -4.12 -31.00
N VAL A 187 0.95 -3.78 -30.21
CA VAL A 187 0.72 -4.40 -28.90
C VAL A 187 0.47 -5.91 -29.02
N ASN A 188 -0.10 -6.34 -30.16
CA ASN A 188 -0.32 -7.76 -30.43
C ASN A 188 1.00 -8.55 -30.55
N ASP A 189 2.07 -7.90 -30.96
CA ASP A 189 3.40 -8.52 -31.09
C ASP A 189 3.99 -8.88 -29.71
N LEU A 190 3.44 -8.30 -28.61
CA LEU A 190 3.83 -8.63 -27.25
C LEU A 190 3.23 -9.95 -26.75
N ILE A 191 2.18 -10.45 -27.40
CA ILE A 191 1.52 -11.69 -26.97
C ILE A 191 2.44 -12.88 -27.28
N GLY A 192 2.85 -13.58 -26.23
CA GLY A 192 3.78 -14.71 -26.33
C GLY A 192 5.24 -14.35 -26.48
N CYS A 193 5.60 -13.06 -26.44
CA CYS A 193 7.00 -12.63 -26.43
C CYS A 193 7.69 -12.98 -25.12
N ALA A 194 8.93 -13.42 -25.20
CA ALA A 194 9.82 -13.51 -24.06
C ALA A 194 10.38 -12.14 -23.70
N PHE A 195 10.26 -11.75 -22.42
CA PHE A 195 10.86 -10.53 -21.90
C PHE A 195 12.17 -10.84 -21.19
N VAL A 196 13.26 -10.23 -21.65
CA VAL A 196 14.56 -10.39 -21.04
C VAL A 196 14.97 -9.08 -20.35
N HIS A 197 15.08 -9.13 -19.02
CA HIS A 197 15.64 -8.04 -18.23
C HIS A 197 17.15 -8.19 -18.13
N LYS A 198 17.89 -7.30 -18.79
CA LYS A 198 19.35 -7.23 -18.69
C LYS A 198 19.74 -6.01 -17.86
N GLY A 199 20.29 -6.21 -16.66
CA GLY A 199 20.95 -5.16 -15.92
C GLY A 199 22.21 -4.73 -16.67
N ILE A 200 22.29 -3.46 -17.04
CA ILE A 200 23.53 -2.86 -17.53
C ILE A 200 24.26 -2.34 -16.29
N LYS A 201 25.45 -2.90 -16.03
CA LYS A 201 26.37 -2.39 -15.00
C LYS A 201 27.20 -1.26 -15.56
#